data_4e96bea9f54e6a8266e39b360b420feb
#
_entry.id   4e96bea9f54e6a8266e39b360b420feb
#
_cell.length_a   1.000
_cell.length_b   1.000
_cell.length_c   1.000
_cell.angle_alpha   90.00
_cell.angle_beta   90.00
_cell.angle_gamma   90.00
#
_symmetry.space_group_name_H-M   'P 1'
#
loop_
_entity.id
_entity.type
_entity.pdbx_description
1 polymer ?
#
loop_
_entity_poly.entity_id
_entity_poly.type
_entity_poly.pdbx_seq_one_letter_code
_entity_poly.pdbx_strand_id
1 'polypeptide(L)'
;MRYATTRAVVLSSRPLAEADRWLTLFTRDQGRIDAVVKGVRRTTSRWGGRLEPFNVCDVVLYRGRSRATVTSAQLVDVFRHLREDRDALTAAAVACEAAALLFAEGEPEVRAFTLLRSALRAIDAGFAGPALRAPLVLGSLMKLMYEAGYLPVLDRCASCGGGGCALAFSAARGGLVCGECLGDGVPVTPEAIAALRDAVTRPLSELRAAPPSEAVEEALRDLHLLFAYHTGTRLRALRFARL
;
A
#
# COMPACT_ATOMS: atom_id res chain seq x y z
N MET A 1 -21.48 -20.48 -8.82
CA MET A 1 -20.67 -20.42 -10.05
C MET A 1 -19.21 -20.76 -9.72
N ARG A 2 -18.51 -21.59 -10.54
CA ARG A 2 -17.08 -21.92 -10.31
C ARG A 2 -16.11 -20.93 -10.93
N TYR A 3 -16.55 -20.10 -11.83
CA TYR A 3 -15.76 -19.06 -12.49
C TYR A 3 -16.24 -17.68 -12.08
N ALA A 4 -15.31 -16.77 -11.86
CA ALA A 4 -15.56 -15.36 -11.59
C ALA A 4 -14.59 -14.51 -12.40
N THR A 5 -15.11 -13.44 -13.01
CA THR A 5 -14.29 -12.42 -13.69
C THR A 5 -14.23 -11.19 -12.80
N THR A 6 -13.03 -10.67 -12.56
CA THR A 6 -12.82 -9.46 -11.76
C THR A 6 -11.57 -8.72 -12.23
N ARG A 7 -11.51 -7.42 -11.94
CA ARG A 7 -10.29 -6.62 -12.12
C ARG A 7 -9.40 -6.76 -10.89
N ALA A 8 -8.13 -6.99 -11.10
CA ALA A 8 -7.16 -7.25 -10.04
C ALA A 8 -5.85 -6.46 -10.24
N VAL A 9 -5.28 -5.97 -9.14
CA VAL A 9 -3.87 -5.60 -9.06
C VAL A 9 -3.08 -6.83 -8.61
N VAL A 10 -1.99 -7.15 -9.28
CA VAL A 10 -1.07 -8.20 -8.83
C VAL A 10 -0.18 -7.62 -7.74
N LEU A 11 -0.46 -7.94 -6.47
CA LEU A 11 0.30 -7.43 -5.32
C LEU A 11 1.67 -8.10 -5.21
N SER A 12 1.70 -9.42 -5.39
CA SER A 12 2.94 -10.20 -5.34
C SER A 12 2.87 -11.45 -6.20
N SER A 13 4.04 -11.95 -6.58
CA SER A 13 4.20 -13.18 -7.36
C SER A 13 5.43 -13.93 -6.85
N ARG A 14 5.25 -15.20 -6.47
CA ARG A 14 6.33 -16.06 -5.97
C ARG A 14 6.29 -17.43 -6.65
N PRO A 15 7.44 -18.09 -6.84
CA PRO A 15 7.47 -19.45 -7.34
C PRO A 15 6.66 -20.39 -6.43
N LEU A 16 5.88 -21.29 -7.02
CA LEU A 16 5.15 -22.35 -6.30
C LEU A 16 5.73 -23.73 -6.64
N ALA A 17 6.05 -23.94 -7.91
CA ALA A 17 6.63 -25.14 -8.45
C ALA A 17 7.54 -24.77 -9.63
N GLU A 18 8.07 -25.76 -10.35
CA GLU A 18 8.98 -25.54 -11.48
C GLU A 18 8.44 -24.55 -12.53
N ALA A 19 7.17 -24.69 -12.91
CA ALA A 19 6.53 -23.88 -13.94
C ALA A 19 5.40 -22.95 -13.41
N ASP A 20 4.99 -23.08 -12.17
CA ASP A 20 3.83 -22.42 -11.58
C ASP A 20 4.24 -21.28 -10.67
N ARG A 21 3.32 -20.31 -10.47
CA ARG A 21 3.49 -19.24 -9.49
C ARG A 21 2.27 -19.13 -8.59
N TRP A 22 2.53 -18.69 -7.38
CA TRP A 22 1.55 -18.20 -6.43
C TRP A 22 1.43 -16.70 -6.56
N LEU A 23 0.21 -16.20 -6.73
CA LEU A 23 -0.10 -14.78 -6.81
C LEU A 23 -0.95 -14.36 -5.62
N THR A 24 -0.63 -13.21 -5.05
CA THR A 24 -1.56 -12.46 -4.21
C THR A 24 -2.14 -11.34 -5.07
N LEU A 25 -3.44 -11.37 -5.23
CA LEU A 25 -4.22 -10.42 -6.04
C LEU A 25 -5.07 -9.55 -5.10
N PHE A 26 -5.14 -8.26 -5.37
CA PHE A 26 -6.15 -7.39 -4.78
C PHE A 26 -7.21 -7.11 -5.83
N THR A 27 -8.40 -7.65 -5.63
CA THR A 27 -9.46 -7.61 -6.63
C THR A 27 -10.51 -6.56 -6.27
N ARG A 28 -11.13 -5.99 -7.30
CA ARG A 28 -12.17 -4.97 -7.11
C ARG A 28 -13.40 -5.52 -6.39
N ASP A 29 -13.83 -6.72 -6.76
CA ASP A 29 -15.16 -7.22 -6.41
C ASP A 29 -15.12 -8.37 -5.41
N GLN A 30 -13.93 -8.86 -5.04
CA GLN A 30 -13.77 -10.03 -4.17
C GLN A 30 -12.64 -9.86 -3.13
N GLY A 31 -12.15 -8.63 -2.92
CA GLY A 31 -11.08 -8.34 -1.96
C GLY A 31 -9.74 -8.96 -2.34
N ARG A 32 -8.92 -9.26 -1.35
CA ARG A 32 -7.65 -9.97 -1.55
C ARG A 32 -7.92 -11.45 -1.83
N ILE A 33 -7.21 -12.00 -2.80
CA ILE A 33 -7.31 -13.42 -3.19
C ILE A 33 -5.92 -13.96 -3.44
N ASP A 34 -5.63 -15.12 -2.87
CA ASP A 34 -4.48 -15.93 -3.23
C ASP A 34 -4.87 -16.94 -4.33
N ALA A 35 -4.11 -16.92 -5.42
CA ALA A 35 -4.39 -17.75 -6.59
C ALA A 35 -3.13 -18.40 -7.16
N VAL A 36 -3.30 -19.56 -7.78
CA VAL A 36 -2.24 -20.24 -8.54
C VAL A 36 -2.39 -19.91 -10.02
N VAL A 37 -1.27 -19.67 -10.68
CA VAL A 37 -1.19 -19.62 -12.14
C VAL A 37 -0.27 -20.71 -12.64
N LYS A 38 -0.80 -21.59 -13.50
CA LYS A 38 -0.09 -22.75 -14.03
C LYS A 38 0.69 -22.42 -15.30
N GLY A 39 1.91 -22.96 -15.40
CA GLY A 39 2.75 -22.87 -16.59
C GLY A 39 3.26 -21.46 -16.91
N VAL A 40 3.21 -20.51 -15.98
CA VAL A 40 3.58 -19.11 -16.23
C VAL A 40 5.08 -18.94 -16.50
N ARG A 41 5.92 -19.82 -15.96
CA ARG A 41 7.39 -19.78 -16.13
C ARG A 41 7.90 -20.53 -17.36
N ARG A 42 7.04 -21.19 -18.12
CA ARG A 42 7.44 -21.86 -19.36
C ARG A 42 7.82 -20.83 -20.43
N THR A 43 8.83 -21.11 -21.23
CA THR A 43 9.26 -20.24 -22.34
C THR A 43 8.13 -19.99 -23.36
N THR A 44 7.25 -20.98 -23.55
CA THR A 44 6.05 -20.91 -24.39
C THR A 44 4.81 -20.43 -23.62
N SER A 45 5.01 -19.71 -22.51
CA SER A 45 3.90 -19.30 -21.66
C SER A 45 2.97 -18.32 -22.38
N ARG A 46 1.67 -18.64 -22.39
CA ARG A 46 0.61 -17.76 -22.90
C ARG A 46 0.43 -16.47 -22.08
N TRP A 47 1.04 -16.39 -20.91
CA TRP A 47 0.82 -15.30 -19.97
C TRP A 47 1.60 -14.03 -20.32
N GLY A 48 2.78 -14.16 -20.97
CA GLY A 48 3.54 -13.04 -21.56
C GLY A 48 3.76 -11.85 -20.65
N GLY A 49 4.12 -12.08 -19.38
CA GLY A 49 4.35 -10.99 -18.42
C GLY A 49 3.09 -10.31 -17.86
N ARG A 50 1.89 -10.74 -18.25
CA ARG A 50 0.63 -10.10 -17.80
C ARG A 50 0.46 -10.12 -16.29
N LEU A 51 0.89 -11.19 -15.64
CA LEU A 51 0.72 -11.45 -14.21
C LEU A 51 1.98 -11.09 -13.40
N GLU A 52 2.79 -10.17 -13.89
CA GLU A 52 3.88 -9.61 -13.11
C GLU A 52 3.35 -8.64 -12.02
N PRO A 53 4.03 -8.53 -10.86
CA PRO A 53 3.64 -7.60 -9.79
C PRO A 53 3.38 -6.19 -10.31
N PHE A 54 2.44 -5.51 -9.70
CA PHE A 54 1.94 -4.16 -9.98
C PHE A 54 1.01 -4.05 -11.20
N ASN A 55 1.03 -4.97 -12.14
CA ASN A 55 0.10 -4.92 -13.28
C ASN A 55 -1.35 -4.98 -12.81
N VAL A 56 -2.22 -4.25 -13.52
CA VAL A 56 -3.67 -4.36 -13.38
C VAL A 56 -4.20 -5.20 -14.53
N CYS A 57 -4.95 -6.25 -14.19
CA CYS A 57 -5.50 -7.19 -15.16
C CYS A 57 -6.99 -7.45 -14.91
N ASP A 58 -7.73 -7.68 -15.98
CA ASP A 58 -9.00 -8.39 -15.89
C ASP A 58 -8.68 -9.89 -15.89
N VAL A 59 -9.02 -10.57 -14.80
CA VAL A 59 -8.69 -11.97 -14.58
C VAL A 59 -9.95 -12.82 -14.50
N VAL A 60 -9.86 -14.05 -15.03
CA VAL A 60 -10.86 -15.09 -14.81
C VAL A 60 -10.29 -16.07 -13.77
N LEU A 61 -10.96 -16.17 -12.64
CA LEU A 61 -10.61 -17.05 -11.54
C LEU A 61 -11.51 -18.28 -11.54
N TYR A 62 -10.92 -19.46 -11.50
CA TYR A 62 -11.62 -20.69 -11.20
C TYR A 62 -11.50 -20.98 -9.69
N ARG A 63 -12.62 -21.09 -9.00
CA ARG A 63 -12.66 -21.45 -7.57
C ARG A 63 -12.58 -22.98 -7.44
N GLY A 64 -11.38 -23.46 -7.10
CA GLY A 64 -11.16 -24.85 -6.70
C GLY A 64 -11.68 -25.14 -5.29
N ARG A 65 -11.51 -26.37 -4.82
CA ARG A 65 -11.90 -26.76 -3.43
C ARG A 65 -11.07 -26.05 -2.36
N SER A 66 -9.78 -25.86 -2.60
CA SER A 66 -8.83 -25.27 -1.65
C SER A 66 -8.22 -23.94 -2.11
N ARG A 67 -8.21 -23.64 -3.40
CA ARG A 67 -7.48 -22.49 -3.95
C ARG A 67 -8.12 -21.99 -5.24
N ALA A 68 -8.00 -20.68 -5.47
CA ALA A 68 -8.32 -20.09 -6.77
C ALA A 68 -7.21 -20.39 -7.79
N THR A 69 -7.59 -20.51 -9.05
CA THR A 69 -6.66 -20.66 -10.18
C THR A 69 -6.97 -19.59 -11.21
N VAL A 70 -5.97 -18.83 -11.63
CA VAL A 70 -6.11 -17.90 -12.75
C VAL A 70 -6.16 -18.70 -14.04
N THR A 71 -7.27 -18.58 -14.78
CA THR A 71 -7.47 -19.29 -16.07
C THR A 71 -7.34 -18.39 -17.27
N SER A 72 -7.52 -17.06 -17.09
CA SER A 72 -7.30 -16.04 -18.12
C SER A 72 -6.86 -14.73 -17.47
N ALA A 73 -6.09 -13.93 -18.19
CA ALA A 73 -5.69 -12.59 -17.78
C ALA A 73 -5.53 -11.69 -19.02
N GLN A 74 -6.13 -10.51 -18.95
CA GLN A 74 -5.98 -9.44 -19.94
C GLN A 74 -5.43 -8.20 -19.23
N LEU A 75 -4.35 -7.61 -19.79
CA LEU A 75 -3.77 -6.39 -19.24
C LEU A 75 -4.71 -5.20 -19.39
N VAL A 76 -4.84 -4.43 -18.33
CA VAL A 76 -5.59 -3.17 -18.27
C VAL A 76 -4.65 -2.00 -18.09
N ASP A 77 -3.80 -2.01 -17.06
CA ASP A 77 -2.73 -1.03 -16.86
C ASP A 77 -1.38 -1.73 -16.75
N VAL A 78 -0.38 -1.14 -17.41
CA VAL A 78 1.02 -1.57 -17.34
C VAL A 78 1.83 -0.35 -16.95
N PHE A 79 2.49 -0.42 -15.83
CA PHE A 79 3.31 0.66 -15.28
C PHE A 79 4.77 0.42 -15.68
N ARG A 80 5.20 1.02 -16.79
CA ARG A 80 6.53 0.78 -17.39
C ARG A 80 7.63 1.56 -16.68
N HIS A 81 7.43 2.86 -16.45
CA HIS A 81 8.42 3.72 -15.81
C HIS A 81 8.70 3.30 -14.36
N LEU A 82 7.67 2.80 -13.67
CA LEU A 82 7.80 2.23 -12.32
C LEU A 82 8.86 1.11 -12.28
N ARG A 83 9.05 0.35 -13.37
CA ARG A 83 10.00 -0.78 -13.42
C ARG A 83 11.42 -0.36 -13.79
N GLU A 84 11.60 0.82 -14.38
CA GLU A 84 12.88 1.37 -14.80
C GLU A 84 13.56 2.15 -13.68
N ASP A 85 12.83 2.50 -12.63
CA ASP A 85 13.29 3.28 -11.51
C ASP A 85 13.17 2.49 -10.19
N ARG A 86 14.32 2.27 -9.52
CA ARG A 86 14.41 1.50 -8.28
C ARG A 86 13.53 2.06 -7.15
N ASP A 87 13.48 3.39 -7.01
CA ASP A 87 12.73 4.00 -5.93
C ASP A 87 11.23 4.00 -6.24
N ALA A 88 10.83 4.17 -7.51
CA ALA A 88 9.45 3.97 -7.94
C ALA A 88 9.00 2.53 -7.69
N LEU A 89 9.87 1.55 -8.00
CA LEU A 89 9.62 0.14 -7.71
C LEU A 89 9.42 -0.10 -6.20
N THR A 90 10.25 0.55 -5.37
CA THR A 90 10.15 0.46 -3.91
C THR A 90 8.85 1.09 -3.40
N ALA A 91 8.48 2.28 -3.90
CA ALA A 91 7.22 2.94 -3.54
C ALA A 91 5.98 2.09 -3.89
N ALA A 92 5.98 1.48 -5.08
CA ALA A 92 4.93 0.56 -5.49
C ALA A 92 4.88 -0.70 -4.64
N ALA A 93 6.04 -1.24 -4.27
CA ALA A 93 6.13 -2.41 -3.39
C ALA A 93 5.57 -2.08 -2.00
N VAL A 94 5.85 -0.90 -1.44
CA VAL A 94 5.27 -0.43 -0.16
C VAL A 94 3.75 -0.37 -0.26
N ALA A 95 3.19 0.25 -1.30
CA ALA A 95 1.75 0.36 -1.47
C ALA A 95 1.06 -1.01 -1.62
N CYS A 96 1.66 -1.91 -2.40
CA CYS A 96 1.13 -3.26 -2.60
C CYS A 96 1.27 -4.14 -1.35
N GLU A 97 2.38 -4.04 -0.62
CA GLU A 97 2.57 -4.75 0.65
C GLU A 97 1.58 -4.25 1.71
N ALA A 98 1.38 -2.93 1.80
CA ALA A 98 0.39 -2.34 2.69
C ALA A 98 -1.02 -2.85 2.38
N ALA A 99 -1.44 -2.84 1.12
CA ALA A 99 -2.73 -3.37 0.72
C ALA A 99 -2.89 -4.87 1.05
N ALA A 100 -1.82 -5.66 0.87
CA ALA A 100 -1.84 -7.09 1.22
C ALA A 100 -2.01 -7.36 2.71
N LEU A 101 -1.54 -6.46 3.58
CA LEU A 101 -1.58 -6.61 5.03
C LEU A 101 -2.82 -5.97 5.67
N LEU A 102 -3.33 -4.89 5.09
CA LEU A 102 -4.47 -4.14 5.64
C LEU A 102 -5.82 -4.78 5.32
N PHE A 103 -5.96 -5.42 4.16
CA PHE A 103 -7.26 -5.90 3.70
C PHE A 103 -7.38 -7.42 3.77
N ALA A 104 -8.53 -7.87 4.27
CA ALA A 104 -8.80 -9.28 4.47
C ALA A 104 -9.04 -10.03 3.15
N GLU A 105 -8.88 -11.35 3.20
CA GLU A 105 -9.19 -12.22 2.07
C GLU A 105 -10.70 -12.34 1.89
N GLY A 106 -11.15 -12.17 0.65
CA GLY A 106 -12.56 -12.37 0.28
C GLY A 106 -13.49 -11.20 0.59
N GLU A 107 -13.00 -10.12 1.19
CA GLU A 107 -13.79 -8.92 1.51
C GLU A 107 -13.57 -7.82 0.47
N PRO A 108 -14.60 -7.46 -0.32
CA PRO A 108 -14.49 -6.41 -1.35
C PRO A 108 -14.26 -5.02 -0.76
N GLU A 109 -13.21 -4.35 -1.23
CA GLU A 109 -12.84 -2.99 -0.82
C GLU A 109 -12.61 -2.12 -2.07
N VAL A 110 -13.71 -1.70 -2.70
CA VAL A 110 -13.68 -0.99 -4.00
C VAL A 110 -12.93 0.34 -3.92
N ARG A 111 -13.06 1.06 -2.80
CA ARG A 111 -12.35 2.34 -2.61
C ARG A 111 -10.86 2.12 -2.45
N ALA A 112 -10.44 1.16 -1.63
CA ALA A 112 -9.05 0.80 -1.45
C ALA A 112 -8.42 0.28 -2.76
N PHE A 113 -9.16 -0.53 -3.54
CA PHE A 113 -8.72 -0.97 -4.86
C PHE A 113 -8.47 0.21 -5.81
N THR A 114 -9.42 1.16 -5.87
CA THR A 114 -9.32 2.36 -6.72
C THR A 114 -8.14 3.24 -6.29
N LEU A 115 -7.97 3.39 -4.99
CA LEU A 115 -6.88 4.14 -4.38
C LEU A 115 -5.51 3.51 -4.71
N LEU A 116 -5.34 2.20 -4.51
CA LEU A 116 -4.10 1.51 -4.83
C LEU A 116 -3.74 1.65 -6.31
N ARG A 117 -4.71 1.47 -7.21
CA ARG A 117 -4.53 1.67 -8.65
C ARG A 117 -4.10 3.11 -8.98
N SER A 118 -4.69 4.11 -8.29
CA SER A 118 -4.34 5.52 -8.45
C SER A 118 -2.94 5.84 -7.91
N ALA A 119 -2.54 5.22 -6.80
CA ALA A 119 -1.19 5.33 -6.26
C ALA A 119 -0.15 4.77 -7.24
N LEU A 120 -0.37 3.58 -7.79
CA LEU A 120 0.52 2.99 -8.80
C LEU A 120 0.64 3.87 -10.05
N ARG A 121 -0.45 4.49 -10.51
CA ARG A 121 -0.42 5.45 -11.62
C ARG A 121 0.36 6.72 -11.28
N ALA A 122 0.18 7.26 -10.07
CA ALA A 122 0.92 8.43 -9.62
C ALA A 122 2.42 8.15 -9.51
N ILE A 123 2.79 6.94 -9.07
CA ILE A 123 4.18 6.48 -9.02
C ILE A 123 4.75 6.31 -10.42
N ASP A 124 4.02 5.70 -11.35
CA ASP A 124 4.46 5.46 -12.74
C ASP A 124 4.59 6.75 -13.56
N ALA A 125 3.80 7.78 -13.23
CA ALA A 125 3.88 9.08 -13.91
C ALA A 125 5.21 9.81 -13.70
N GLY A 126 6.12 9.22 -12.91
CA GLY A 126 7.45 9.73 -12.64
C GLY A 126 7.49 10.86 -11.62
N PHE A 127 8.71 11.26 -11.28
CA PHE A 127 9.01 12.27 -10.26
C PHE A 127 9.99 13.28 -10.84
N ALA A 128 9.96 14.52 -10.33
CA ALA A 128 10.90 15.56 -10.74
C ALA A 128 12.33 15.37 -10.20
N GLY A 129 12.59 14.30 -9.40
CA GLY A 129 13.91 13.98 -8.85
C GLY A 129 13.88 12.77 -7.90
N PRO A 130 15.05 12.24 -7.51
CA PRO A 130 15.14 10.97 -6.76
C PRO A 130 14.58 11.02 -5.34
N ALA A 131 14.51 12.19 -4.74
CA ALA A 131 14.08 12.36 -3.34
C ALA A 131 12.58 12.70 -3.16
N LEU A 132 11.80 12.78 -4.25
CA LEU A 132 10.42 13.29 -4.23
C LEU A 132 9.35 12.23 -3.89
N ARG A 133 9.76 11.06 -3.41
CA ARG A 133 8.84 9.92 -3.24
C ARG A 133 8.23 9.79 -1.86
N ALA A 134 8.93 10.26 -0.84
CA ALA A 134 8.48 10.14 0.54
C ALA A 134 7.07 10.73 0.77
N PRO A 135 6.70 11.93 0.24
CA PRO A 135 5.35 12.47 0.39
C PRO A 135 4.28 11.59 -0.27
N LEU A 136 4.55 11.03 -1.46
CA LEU A 136 3.61 10.15 -2.15
C LEU A 136 3.46 8.80 -1.45
N VAL A 137 4.55 8.24 -0.92
CA VAL A 137 4.53 7.00 -0.11
C VAL A 137 3.73 7.24 1.16
N LEU A 138 4.01 8.34 1.88
CA LEU A 138 3.27 8.73 3.08
C LEU A 138 1.76 8.86 2.80
N GLY A 139 1.39 9.60 1.75
CA GLY A 139 0.00 9.80 1.36
C GLY A 139 -0.69 8.52 0.91
N SER A 140 0.01 7.65 0.17
CA SER A 140 -0.54 6.37 -0.26
C SER A 140 -0.80 5.45 0.93
N LEU A 141 0.16 5.35 1.86
CA LEU A 141 0.04 4.55 3.07
C LEU A 141 -1.07 5.08 3.98
N MET A 142 -1.08 6.40 4.24
CA MET A 142 -2.09 7.06 5.07
C MET A 142 -3.51 6.81 4.55
N LYS A 143 -3.73 6.97 3.24
CA LYS A 143 -5.05 6.78 2.63
C LYS A 143 -5.47 5.31 2.63
N LEU A 144 -4.55 4.36 2.43
CA LEU A 144 -4.86 2.93 2.56
C LEU A 144 -5.23 2.57 4.00
N MET A 145 -4.52 3.13 5.00
CA MET A 145 -4.89 2.97 6.42
C MET A 145 -6.23 3.61 6.75
N TYR A 146 -6.56 4.76 6.14
CA TYR A 146 -7.88 5.38 6.27
C TYR A 146 -8.99 4.45 5.76
N GLU A 147 -8.85 3.89 4.56
CA GLU A 147 -9.83 2.94 4.00
C GLU A 147 -9.94 1.64 4.82
N ALA A 148 -8.88 1.26 5.52
CA ALA A 148 -8.87 0.11 6.44
C ALA A 148 -9.38 0.46 7.86
N GLY A 149 -9.77 1.72 8.13
CA GLY A 149 -10.28 2.16 9.42
C GLY A 149 -9.21 2.46 10.48
N TYR A 150 -7.95 2.62 10.08
CA TYR A 150 -6.80 2.88 10.98
C TYR A 150 -6.25 4.30 10.86
N LEU A 151 -7.11 5.30 10.62
CA LEU A 151 -6.69 6.70 10.58
C LEU A 151 -6.22 7.15 11.97
N PRO A 152 -5.00 7.71 12.11
CA PRO A 152 -4.56 8.25 13.38
C PRO A 152 -5.34 9.50 13.79
N VAL A 153 -5.50 9.69 15.09
CA VAL A 153 -6.03 10.94 15.67
C VAL A 153 -4.94 12.01 15.59
N LEU A 154 -5.18 13.08 14.82
CA LEU A 154 -4.19 14.13 14.54
C LEU A 154 -4.62 15.53 14.99
N ASP A 155 -5.82 15.69 15.55
CA ASP A 155 -6.42 16.99 15.93
C ASP A 155 -6.48 17.22 17.45
N ARG A 156 -6.37 16.15 18.24
CA ARG A 156 -6.46 16.15 19.70
C ARG A 156 -5.62 15.03 20.30
N CYS A 157 -5.55 14.97 21.61
CA CYS A 157 -4.92 13.83 22.30
C CYS A 157 -5.77 12.57 22.12
N ALA A 158 -5.21 11.51 21.56
CA ALA A 158 -5.87 10.22 21.34
C ALA A 158 -6.23 9.50 22.66
N SER A 159 -5.61 9.89 23.78
CA SER A 159 -5.84 9.28 25.09
C SER A 159 -6.90 10.01 25.92
N CYS A 160 -6.76 11.33 26.14
CA CYS A 160 -7.67 12.11 27.00
C CYS A 160 -8.67 12.98 26.21
N GLY A 161 -8.54 13.08 24.89
CA GLY A 161 -9.39 13.95 24.06
C GLY A 161 -9.11 15.44 24.17
N GLY A 162 -8.17 15.85 25.02
CA GLY A 162 -7.81 17.26 25.22
C GLY A 162 -7.15 17.89 23.99
N GLY A 163 -7.43 19.19 23.77
CA GLY A 163 -6.84 19.98 22.67
C GLY A 163 -5.50 20.65 23.03
N GLY A 164 -4.74 20.11 23.97
CA GLY A 164 -3.42 20.63 24.36
C GLY A 164 -2.35 20.41 23.30
N CYS A 165 -1.13 20.95 23.55
CA CYS A 165 0.01 20.73 22.66
C CYS A 165 0.29 19.24 22.54
N ALA A 166 0.16 18.68 21.33
CA ALA A 166 0.63 17.34 21.02
C ALA A 166 2.16 17.35 21.12
N LEU A 167 2.72 16.46 21.92
CA LEU A 167 4.16 16.35 22.13
C LEU A 167 4.74 15.07 21.56
N ALA A 168 3.88 14.05 21.33
CA ALA A 168 4.34 12.76 20.86
C ALA A 168 3.29 12.04 20.00
N PHE A 169 3.74 11.06 19.26
CA PHE A 169 2.92 10.12 18.52
C PHE A 169 2.99 8.75 19.19
N SER A 170 1.82 8.19 19.55
CA SER A 170 1.73 6.84 20.13
C SER A 170 0.94 5.91 19.21
N ALA A 171 1.60 4.87 18.72
CA ALA A 171 0.96 3.82 17.93
C ALA A 171 -0.08 3.05 18.76
N ALA A 172 0.19 2.79 20.04
CA ALA A 172 -0.71 2.09 20.93
C ALA A 172 -1.98 2.89 21.27
N ARG A 173 -1.88 4.23 21.27
CA ARG A 173 -3.03 5.11 21.47
C ARG A 173 -3.72 5.52 20.16
N GLY A 174 -3.12 5.18 19.03
CA GLY A 174 -3.69 5.45 17.71
C GLY A 174 -3.55 6.90 17.25
N GLY A 175 -2.51 7.63 17.66
CA GLY A 175 -2.29 8.99 17.20
C GLY A 175 -1.50 9.89 18.16
N LEU A 176 -1.78 11.20 18.10
CA LEU A 176 -1.10 12.21 18.90
C LEU A 176 -1.49 12.11 20.38
N VAL A 177 -0.53 12.32 21.27
CA VAL A 177 -0.74 12.38 22.72
C VAL A 177 -0.13 13.63 23.32
N CYS A 178 -0.74 14.16 24.39
CA CYS A 178 -0.23 15.30 25.14
C CYS A 178 0.83 14.86 26.17
N GLY A 179 1.49 15.84 26.81
CA GLY A 179 2.55 15.57 27.78
C GLY A 179 2.11 14.74 28.99
N GLU A 180 0.87 14.90 29.44
CA GLU A 180 0.31 14.12 30.57
C GLU A 180 0.00 12.65 30.13
N CYS A 181 -0.24 12.42 28.84
CA CYS A 181 -0.58 11.11 28.30
C CYS A 181 0.56 10.48 27.51
N LEU A 182 1.78 11.01 27.64
CA LEU A 182 2.94 10.65 26.81
C LEU A 182 3.19 9.14 26.72
N GLY A 183 3.21 8.43 27.84
CA GLY A 183 3.35 6.96 27.88
C GLY A 183 4.53 6.46 27.05
N ASP A 184 4.20 5.65 26.05
CA ASP A 184 5.12 5.07 25.06
C ASP A 184 5.26 5.93 23.78
N GLY A 185 4.73 7.16 23.81
CA GLY A 185 4.77 8.06 22.65
C GLY A 185 6.20 8.49 22.28
N VAL A 186 6.46 8.55 20.99
CA VAL A 186 7.70 9.08 20.42
C VAL A 186 7.51 10.58 20.16
N PRO A 187 8.47 11.45 20.55
CA PRO A 187 8.38 12.87 20.24
C PRO A 187 8.13 13.11 18.75
N VAL A 188 7.24 14.05 18.44
CA VAL A 188 6.86 14.40 17.08
C VAL A 188 6.91 15.91 16.87
N THR A 189 7.48 16.35 15.75
CA THR A 189 7.58 17.77 15.39
C THR A 189 6.23 18.31 14.87
N PRO A 190 5.95 19.62 15.06
CA PRO A 190 4.77 20.24 14.45
C PRO A 190 4.73 20.10 12.93
N GLU A 191 5.89 20.11 12.28
CA GLU A 191 6.06 19.95 10.84
C GLU A 191 5.69 18.53 10.38
N ALA A 192 6.05 17.51 11.17
CA ALA A 192 5.66 16.11 10.89
C ALA A 192 4.15 15.91 11.08
N ILE A 193 3.55 16.54 12.11
CA ILE A 193 2.09 16.54 12.28
C ILE A 193 1.40 17.18 11.06
N ALA A 194 1.92 18.30 10.57
CA ALA A 194 1.39 18.94 9.37
C ALA A 194 1.50 18.02 8.15
N ALA A 195 2.65 17.34 7.98
CA ALA A 195 2.84 16.35 6.90
C ALA A 195 1.87 15.18 6.99
N LEU A 196 1.57 14.66 8.19
CA LEU A 196 0.55 13.62 8.40
C LEU A 196 -0.85 14.10 7.99
N ARG A 197 -1.22 15.34 8.36
CA ARG A 197 -2.52 15.95 7.97
C ARG A 197 -2.62 16.16 6.47
N ASP A 198 -1.56 16.66 5.85
CA ASP A 198 -1.46 16.82 4.39
C ASP A 198 -1.62 15.48 3.67
N ALA A 199 -1.01 14.42 4.18
CA ALA A 199 -1.11 13.07 3.64
C ALA A 199 -2.56 12.54 3.62
N VAL A 200 -3.41 12.95 4.57
CA VAL A 200 -4.84 12.62 4.57
C VAL A 200 -5.61 13.42 3.52
N THR A 201 -5.40 14.74 3.49
CA THR A 201 -6.29 15.69 2.82
C THR A 201 -5.91 15.95 1.37
N ARG A 202 -4.61 16.04 1.05
CA ARG A 202 -4.14 16.37 -0.29
C ARG A 202 -4.27 15.20 -1.27
N PRO A 203 -4.63 15.44 -2.52
CA PRO A 203 -4.66 14.40 -3.56
C PRO A 203 -3.24 13.86 -3.86
N LEU A 204 -3.17 12.60 -4.31
CA LEU A 204 -1.88 11.95 -4.61
C LEU A 204 -1.07 12.70 -5.69
N SER A 205 -1.74 13.38 -6.63
CA SER A 205 -1.09 14.20 -7.65
C SER A 205 -0.31 15.38 -7.07
N GLU A 206 -0.83 16.00 -6.01
CA GLU A 206 -0.14 17.09 -5.31
C GLU A 206 1.00 16.56 -4.43
N LEU A 207 0.75 15.47 -3.71
CA LEU A 207 1.79 14.81 -2.89
C LEU A 207 2.95 14.32 -3.76
N ARG A 208 2.69 13.91 -5.00
CA ARG A 208 3.72 13.56 -5.98
C ARG A 208 4.63 14.73 -6.33
N ALA A 209 4.09 15.92 -6.36
CA ALA A 209 4.83 17.17 -6.68
C ALA A 209 5.47 17.83 -5.44
N ALA A 210 5.13 17.37 -4.22
CA ALA A 210 5.66 17.94 -3.00
C ALA A 210 7.13 17.57 -2.78
N PRO A 211 7.96 18.51 -2.30
CA PRO A 211 9.37 18.23 -2.00
C PRO A 211 9.50 17.27 -0.81
N PRO A 212 10.56 16.46 -0.77
CA PRO A 212 10.90 15.71 0.43
C PRO A 212 11.35 16.66 1.54
N SER A 213 11.17 16.24 2.78
CA SER A 213 11.67 16.95 3.96
C SER A 213 11.86 15.99 5.13
N GLU A 214 12.68 16.37 6.09
CA GLU A 214 12.86 15.59 7.34
C GLU A 214 11.51 15.37 8.05
N ALA A 215 10.61 16.35 8.00
CA ALA A 215 9.27 16.25 8.57
C ALA A 215 8.43 15.14 7.90
N VAL A 216 8.53 14.97 6.59
CA VAL A 216 7.83 13.88 5.86
C VAL A 216 8.44 12.53 6.22
N GLU A 217 9.75 12.45 6.39
CA GLU A 217 10.43 11.22 6.80
C GLU A 217 10.07 10.84 8.25
N GLU A 218 10.01 11.81 9.15
CA GLU A 218 9.53 11.62 10.51
C GLU A 218 8.07 11.12 10.52
N ALA A 219 7.18 11.80 9.80
CA ALA A 219 5.79 11.42 9.64
C ALA A 219 5.62 9.99 9.09
N LEU A 220 6.47 9.59 8.15
CA LEU A 220 6.45 8.24 7.58
C LEU A 220 6.93 7.19 8.59
N ARG A 221 7.93 7.52 9.44
CA ARG A 221 8.35 6.64 10.55
C ARG A 221 7.22 6.42 11.55
N ASP A 222 6.53 7.49 11.96
CA ASP A 222 5.42 7.42 12.91
C ASP A 222 4.24 6.63 12.36
N LEU A 223 3.88 6.89 11.10
CA LEU A 223 2.82 6.13 10.43
C LEU A 223 3.18 4.65 10.28
N HIS A 224 4.45 4.33 10.03
CA HIS A 224 4.93 2.94 9.96
C HIS A 224 4.87 2.23 11.33
N LEU A 225 5.11 2.95 12.45
CA LEU A 225 4.90 2.39 13.78
C LEU A 225 3.43 2.05 14.02
N LEU A 226 2.52 2.96 13.66
CA LEU A 226 1.07 2.72 13.76
C LEU A 226 0.64 1.54 12.87
N PHE A 227 1.13 1.49 11.62
CA PHE A 227 0.87 0.39 10.71
C PHE A 227 1.30 -0.96 11.31
N ALA A 228 2.53 -1.01 11.85
CA ALA A 228 3.07 -2.22 12.47
C ALA A 228 2.29 -2.64 13.72
N TYR A 229 1.79 -1.68 14.49
CA TYR A 229 0.93 -1.95 15.65
C TYR A 229 -0.37 -2.63 15.25
N HIS A 230 -1.08 -2.12 14.22
CA HIS A 230 -2.35 -2.67 13.78
C HIS A 230 -2.23 -3.99 13.03
N THR A 231 -1.19 -4.15 12.22
CA THR A 231 -1.02 -5.36 11.37
C THR A 231 -0.15 -6.45 12.01
N GLY A 232 0.53 -6.15 13.13
CA GLY A 232 1.52 -7.03 13.75
C GLY A 232 2.79 -7.22 12.89
N THR A 233 2.94 -6.49 11.80
CA THR A 233 4.02 -6.69 10.83
C THR A 233 4.55 -5.37 10.28
N ARG A 234 5.88 -5.23 10.19
CA ARG A 234 6.52 -4.08 9.55
C ARG A 234 6.54 -4.24 8.04
N LEU A 235 6.35 -3.13 7.31
CA LEU A 235 6.52 -3.08 5.86
C LEU A 235 7.99 -3.34 5.48
N ARG A 236 8.24 -4.47 4.83
CA ARG A 236 9.60 -4.87 4.43
C ARG A 236 10.14 -4.01 3.31
N ALA A 237 9.27 -3.58 2.41
CA ALA A 237 9.65 -2.73 1.28
C ALA A 237 10.20 -1.38 1.73
N LEU A 238 9.76 -0.83 2.86
CA LEU A 238 10.29 0.42 3.42
C LEU A 238 11.79 0.36 3.79
N ARG A 239 12.36 -0.84 4.03
CA ARG A 239 13.81 -1.00 4.28
C ARG A 239 14.67 -0.62 3.07
N PHE A 240 14.10 -0.64 1.89
CA PHE A 240 14.77 -0.31 0.62
C PHE A 240 14.46 1.11 0.16
N ALA A 241 13.53 1.81 0.83
CA ALA A 241 13.28 3.22 0.58
C ALA A 241 14.49 4.03 1.07
N ARG A 242 15.02 4.88 0.22
CA ARG A 242 15.96 5.93 0.64
C ARG A 242 15.12 7.04 1.26
N LEU A 243 14.95 6.95 2.56
CA LEU A 243 14.34 7.96 3.39
C LEU A 243 15.44 8.87 3.91
#